data_09d270a32f885b5d38284f433e384a28
#
_entry.id   09d270a32f885b5d38284f433e384a28
#
_cell.length_a   1.000
_cell.length_b   1.000
_cell.length_c   1.000
_cell.angle_alpha   90.00
_cell.angle_beta   90.00
_cell.angle_gamma   90.00
#
_symmetry.space_group_name_H-M   'P 1'
#
loop_
_entity.id
_entity.type
_entity.pdbx_description
1 polymer ?
#
loop_
_entity_poly.entity_id
_entity_poly.type
_entity_poly.pdbx_seq_one_letter_code
_entity_poly.pdbx_strand_id
1 'polypeptide(L)'
;MSLSTFPGWDTMRARRERASEAPALGPVLGSAEKPLVKVLVTGSSGLIGSEAAEHFDRQGHEVVGVDNNMRRVFFGPAGDTLWNLERLKKATKRFKHAALDIRDRAAIDELFRTERYNLIVHCAAQPSHDKARDIPLVDFEVNALGTINLLEATRQHSPDAVFVFLSTNKVYGDAPNEIPLKELEKRYDYVRPEDFDGIDETCRIDRTLHSLFGASKAAADLVAQEYGRYFKMNVGIFRGGCLTGPSHSGVELHGFLSYLVKVTLSGGTYSVFGYKGKQVRDNIHSHDVVRAIEEFAANPRPGEVYNLGGGRENSVSMLEAIERIEQMSGKKLNWRYLDEARKGDHICYISNLGKFKRHYPTWKITRGLDSIFEEIIASQRKQLK
;
A
#
# COMPACT_ATOMS: atom_id res chain seq x y z
N MET A 1 -43.66 -24.38 1.22
CA MET A 1 -43.30 -22.96 1.37
C MET A 1 -42.54 -22.56 0.12
N SER A 2 -43.18 -21.73 -0.71
CA SER A 2 -42.68 -21.33 -2.05
C SER A 2 -41.54 -20.33 -1.90
N LEU A 3 -40.41 -20.61 -2.52
CA LEU A 3 -39.28 -19.68 -2.63
C LEU A 3 -39.67 -18.61 -3.66
N SER A 4 -39.92 -17.40 -3.18
CA SER A 4 -40.20 -16.22 -4.00
C SER A 4 -38.91 -15.86 -4.75
N THR A 5 -38.98 -15.86 -6.07
CA THR A 5 -37.97 -15.42 -7.03
C THR A 5 -37.61 -13.95 -6.79
N PHE A 6 -36.32 -13.67 -6.58
CA PHE A 6 -35.79 -12.30 -6.57
C PHE A 6 -35.86 -11.72 -8.01
N PRO A 7 -36.48 -10.56 -8.23
CA PRO A 7 -36.49 -9.91 -9.54
C PRO A 7 -35.11 -9.32 -9.83
N GLY A 8 -34.42 -9.84 -10.82
CA GLY A 8 -33.11 -9.32 -11.24
C GLY A 8 -32.21 -10.33 -11.96
N TRP A 9 -32.52 -11.60 -11.92
CA TRP A 9 -31.67 -12.64 -12.52
C TRP A 9 -31.80 -12.73 -14.05
N ASP A 10 -32.94 -12.42 -14.61
CA ASP A 10 -33.17 -12.51 -16.05
C ASP A 10 -32.57 -11.36 -16.84
N THR A 11 -32.39 -10.19 -16.25
CA THR A 11 -31.71 -9.06 -16.92
C THR A 11 -30.21 -9.24 -17.04
N MET A 12 -29.60 -10.09 -16.21
CA MET A 12 -28.17 -10.41 -16.31
C MET A 12 -27.83 -11.37 -17.47
N ARG A 13 -28.75 -12.25 -17.85
CA ARG A 13 -28.54 -13.22 -18.93
C ARG A 13 -28.58 -12.55 -20.30
N ALA A 14 -29.47 -11.60 -20.52
CA ALA A 14 -29.63 -10.88 -21.79
C ALA A 14 -28.51 -9.86 -22.10
N ARG A 15 -27.75 -9.42 -21.06
CA ARG A 15 -26.55 -8.57 -21.25
C ARG A 15 -25.28 -9.35 -21.58
N ARG A 16 -25.22 -10.65 -21.29
CA ARG A 16 -24.05 -11.52 -21.57
C ARG A 16 -23.84 -11.80 -23.06
N GLU A 17 -24.87 -11.74 -23.88
CA GLU A 17 -24.77 -12.06 -25.32
C GLU A 17 -24.31 -10.88 -26.20
N ARG A 18 -24.15 -9.67 -25.65
CA ARG A 18 -23.63 -8.49 -26.37
C ARG A 18 -22.26 -8.00 -25.90
N ALA A 19 -21.59 -8.74 -25.01
CA ALA A 19 -20.30 -8.33 -24.42
C ALA A 19 -19.10 -9.12 -24.98
N SER A 20 -19.19 -9.64 -26.21
CA SER A 20 -18.11 -10.47 -26.77
C SER A 20 -17.11 -9.73 -27.65
N GLU A 21 -17.08 -8.40 -27.66
CA GLU A 21 -16.02 -7.64 -28.33
C GLU A 21 -15.74 -6.30 -27.59
N ALA A 22 -15.21 -6.35 -26.37
CA ALA A 22 -14.49 -5.21 -25.83
C ALA A 22 -13.01 -5.36 -26.21
N PRO A 23 -12.35 -4.35 -26.80
CA PRO A 23 -10.94 -4.45 -27.12
C PRO A 23 -10.16 -4.58 -25.81
N ALA A 24 -9.46 -5.71 -25.64
CA ALA A 24 -8.39 -5.81 -24.67
C ALA A 24 -7.49 -4.59 -24.89
N LEU A 25 -7.09 -3.90 -23.81
CA LEU A 25 -6.00 -2.93 -23.84
C LEU A 25 -4.77 -3.71 -24.32
N GLY A 26 -4.56 -3.76 -25.62
CA GLY A 26 -3.40 -4.38 -26.24
C GLY A 26 -2.12 -3.69 -25.77
N PRO A 27 -0.94 -4.29 -25.99
CA PRO A 27 0.33 -3.74 -25.55
C PRO A 27 0.58 -2.39 -26.24
N VAL A 28 0.22 -1.28 -25.59
CA VAL A 28 0.48 0.09 -26.07
C VAL A 28 1.86 0.51 -25.58
N LEU A 29 2.89 -0.09 -26.12
CA LEU A 29 4.27 0.41 -26.05
C LEU A 29 4.79 0.59 -27.46
N GLY A 30 4.39 1.68 -28.10
CA GLY A 30 4.91 2.14 -29.38
C GLY A 30 4.18 3.43 -29.74
N SER A 31 4.86 4.56 -29.72
CA SER A 31 4.65 5.90 -30.36
C SER A 31 3.27 6.36 -30.87
N ALA A 32 2.17 5.78 -30.43
CA ALA A 32 0.83 6.33 -30.58
C ALA A 32 0.44 7.01 -29.26
N GLU A 33 -0.24 8.13 -29.29
CA GLU A 33 -0.75 8.82 -28.10
C GLU A 33 -1.51 7.80 -27.23
N LYS A 34 -1.02 7.57 -25.98
CA LYS A 34 -1.71 6.67 -25.05
C LYS A 34 -3.14 7.18 -24.85
N PRO A 35 -4.17 6.32 -24.92
CA PRO A 35 -5.54 6.77 -24.72
C PRO A 35 -5.66 7.42 -23.33
N LEU A 36 -6.38 8.55 -23.29
CA LEU A 36 -6.67 9.24 -22.04
C LEU A 36 -7.50 8.32 -21.16
N VAL A 37 -7.01 8.01 -19.96
CA VAL A 37 -7.74 7.21 -18.98
C VAL A 37 -8.08 8.05 -17.76
N LYS A 38 -9.18 7.69 -17.08
CA LYS A 38 -9.59 8.28 -15.81
C LYS A 38 -9.19 7.36 -14.67
N VAL A 39 -8.41 7.90 -13.75
CA VAL A 39 -7.84 7.18 -12.59
C VAL A 39 -8.49 7.68 -11.31
N LEU A 40 -9.00 6.76 -10.49
CA LEU A 40 -9.41 7.04 -9.12
C LEU A 40 -8.29 6.61 -8.17
N VAL A 41 -7.88 7.51 -7.29
CA VAL A 41 -6.89 7.23 -6.25
C VAL A 41 -7.50 7.52 -4.89
N THR A 42 -7.71 6.52 -4.05
CA THR A 42 -8.16 6.73 -2.66
C THR A 42 -6.96 6.83 -1.73
N GLY A 43 -7.06 7.63 -0.67
CA GLY A 43 -5.91 7.99 0.15
C GLY A 43 -4.92 8.86 -0.61
N SER A 44 -5.44 9.72 -1.51
CA SER A 44 -4.67 10.48 -2.49
C SER A 44 -3.68 11.48 -1.89
N SER A 45 -3.88 11.89 -0.65
CA SER A 45 -2.95 12.79 0.07
C SER A 45 -1.88 12.04 0.87
N GLY A 46 -1.98 10.69 0.93
CA GLY A 46 -0.98 9.81 1.58
C GLY A 46 0.24 9.56 0.69
N LEU A 47 1.18 8.75 1.21
CA LEU A 47 2.45 8.43 0.55
C LEU A 47 2.25 7.86 -0.87
N ILE A 48 1.60 6.70 -0.99
CA ILE A 48 1.45 6.02 -2.28
C ILE A 48 0.39 6.71 -3.14
N GLY A 49 -0.70 7.19 -2.51
CA GLY A 49 -1.77 7.86 -3.24
C GLY A 49 -1.30 9.14 -3.94
N SER A 50 -0.47 9.96 -3.28
CA SER A 50 0.05 11.19 -3.89
C SER A 50 1.07 10.91 -5.00
N GLU A 51 1.92 9.90 -4.81
CA GLU A 51 2.85 9.44 -5.87
C GLU A 51 2.09 8.94 -7.09
N ALA A 52 1.04 8.12 -6.88
CA ALA A 52 0.20 7.61 -7.96
C ALA A 52 -0.54 8.75 -8.69
N ALA A 53 -1.14 9.67 -7.94
CA ALA A 53 -1.85 10.80 -8.53
C ALA A 53 -0.93 11.67 -9.39
N GLU A 54 0.27 11.99 -8.90
CA GLU A 54 1.26 12.77 -9.63
C GLU A 54 1.83 12.02 -10.84
N HIS A 55 2.06 10.73 -10.72
CA HIS A 55 2.55 9.87 -11.79
C HIS A 55 1.57 9.82 -12.97
N PHE A 56 0.30 9.51 -12.70
CA PHE A 56 -0.71 9.40 -13.76
C PHE A 56 -1.10 10.76 -14.35
N ASP A 57 -1.14 11.83 -13.56
CA ASP A 57 -1.32 13.21 -14.08
C ASP A 57 -0.18 13.61 -15.03
N ARG A 58 1.06 13.28 -14.68
CA ARG A 58 2.26 13.55 -15.52
C ARG A 58 2.20 12.80 -16.85
N GLN A 59 1.57 11.64 -16.88
CA GLN A 59 1.32 10.89 -18.13
C GLN A 59 0.14 11.43 -18.94
N GLY A 60 -0.55 12.48 -18.45
CA GLY A 60 -1.64 13.14 -19.14
C GLY A 60 -3.03 12.59 -18.80
N HIS A 61 -3.15 11.66 -17.85
CA HIS A 61 -4.43 11.09 -17.42
C HIS A 61 -5.24 12.04 -16.53
N GLU A 62 -6.56 11.87 -16.51
CA GLU A 62 -7.41 12.52 -15.53
C GLU A 62 -7.36 11.75 -14.21
N VAL A 63 -7.11 12.45 -13.11
CA VAL A 63 -6.99 11.83 -11.79
C VAL A 63 -7.99 12.42 -10.82
N VAL A 64 -8.83 11.57 -10.24
CA VAL A 64 -9.71 11.91 -9.13
C VAL A 64 -9.13 11.33 -7.86
N GLY A 65 -8.81 12.18 -6.89
CA GLY A 65 -8.29 11.78 -5.59
C GLY A 65 -9.34 11.85 -4.51
N VAL A 66 -9.59 10.75 -3.81
CA VAL A 66 -10.47 10.68 -2.64
C VAL A 66 -9.61 10.63 -1.38
N ASP A 67 -9.78 11.61 -0.49
CA ASP A 67 -9.11 11.67 0.81
C ASP A 67 -9.86 12.63 1.74
N ASN A 68 -10.02 12.27 3.02
CA ASN A 68 -10.67 13.08 4.04
C ASN A 68 -9.73 13.46 5.21
N ASN A 69 -8.41 13.25 5.04
CA ASN A 69 -7.39 13.51 6.06
C ASN A 69 -7.64 12.79 7.40
N MET A 70 -8.28 11.59 7.36
CA MET A 70 -8.49 10.74 8.55
C MET A 70 -7.17 10.43 9.28
N ARG A 71 -6.04 10.48 8.58
CA ARG A 71 -4.73 10.29 9.19
C ARG A 71 -4.44 11.28 10.31
N ARG A 72 -4.92 12.53 10.19
CA ARG A 72 -4.87 13.53 11.27
C ARG A 72 -5.71 13.10 12.49
N VAL A 73 -6.87 12.49 12.26
CA VAL A 73 -7.71 11.95 13.34
C VAL A 73 -7.01 10.79 14.04
N PHE A 74 -6.34 9.93 13.31
CA PHE A 74 -5.64 8.77 13.88
C PHE A 74 -4.38 9.13 14.68
N PHE A 75 -3.60 10.11 14.22
CA PHE A 75 -2.25 10.40 14.71
C PHE A 75 -2.03 11.84 15.17
N GLY A 76 -3.10 12.63 15.27
CA GLY A 76 -3.00 14.05 15.61
C GLY A 76 -2.33 14.89 14.53
N PRO A 77 -1.87 16.12 14.86
CA PRO A 77 -1.28 17.06 13.90
C PRO A 77 -0.07 16.48 13.13
N ALA A 78 0.70 15.60 13.75
CA ALA A 78 1.87 14.98 13.10
C ALA A 78 1.48 14.03 11.94
N GLY A 79 0.25 13.52 11.94
CA GLY A 79 -0.30 12.68 10.87
C GLY A 79 -0.97 13.44 9.75
N ASP A 80 -1.10 14.77 9.85
CA ASP A 80 -1.78 15.61 8.87
C ASP A 80 -1.17 15.46 7.47
N THR A 81 -2.01 15.29 6.46
CA THR A 81 -1.61 15.14 5.05
C THR A 81 -2.08 16.31 4.17
N LEU A 82 -2.68 17.37 4.73
CA LEU A 82 -3.13 18.53 3.98
C LEU A 82 -1.96 19.25 3.27
N TRP A 83 -0.79 19.30 3.90
CA TRP A 83 0.41 19.87 3.26
C TRP A 83 0.74 19.16 1.94
N ASN A 84 0.56 17.83 1.90
CA ASN A 84 0.83 17.03 0.70
C ASN A 84 -0.29 17.18 -0.33
N LEU A 85 -1.54 17.35 0.09
CA LEU A 85 -2.65 17.70 -0.80
C LEU A 85 -2.40 19.02 -1.50
N GLU A 86 -1.97 20.06 -0.76
CA GLU A 86 -1.67 21.37 -1.35
C GLU A 86 -0.46 21.32 -2.28
N ARG A 87 0.56 20.51 -1.94
CA ARG A 87 1.68 20.23 -2.84
C ARG A 87 1.19 19.56 -4.13
N LEU A 88 0.35 18.53 -4.00
CA LEU A 88 -0.19 17.79 -5.14
C LEU A 88 -1.02 18.68 -6.07
N LYS A 89 -1.93 19.50 -5.52
CA LYS A 89 -2.71 20.48 -6.32
C LYS A 89 -1.83 21.44 -7.11
N LYS A 90 -0.67 21.85 -6.58
CA LYS A 90 0.29 22.73 -7.27
C LYS A 90 1.13 22.00 -8.32
N ALA A 91 1.41 20.70 -8.10
CA ALA A 91 2.29 19.90 -8.97
C ALA A 91 1.55 19.27 -10.16
N THR A 92 0.22 19.18 -10.11
CA THR A 92 -0.61 18.48 -11.08
C THR A 92 -1.48 19.43 -11.90
N LYS A 93 -1.91 18.97 -13.09
CA LYS A 93 -2.74 19.75 -14.02
C LYS A 93 -4.17 19.22 -14.15
N ARG A 94 -4.36 17.92 -14.01
CA ARG A 94 -5.64 17.21 -14.23
C ARG A 94 -6.15 16.50 -12.99
N PHE A 95 -5.54 16.75 -11.84
CA PHE A 95 -5.94 16.22 -10.56
C PHE A 95 -7.13 16.98 -9.98
N LYS A 96 -8.18 16.26 -9.60
CA LYS A 96 -9.34 16.78 -8.87
C LYS A 96 -9.42 16.08 -7.51
N HIS A 97 -9.67 16.83 -6.44
CA HIS A 97 -9.81 16.30 -5.10
C HIS A 97 -11.28 16.22 -4.69
N ALA A 98 -11.67 15.07 -4.13
CA ALA A 98 -12.96 14.82 -3.51
C ALA A 98 -12.75 14.46 -2.03
N ALA A 99 -13.26 15.31 -1.13
CA ALA A 99 -13.20 15.10 0.32
C ALA A 99 -14.31 14.12 0.75
N LEU A 100 -14.11 12.82 0.48
CA LEU A 100 -15.07 11.76 0.78
C LEU A 100 -14.46 10.73 1.73
N ASP A 101 -15.35 10.11 2.53
CA ASP A 101 -15.02 8.95 3.36
C ASP A 101 -15.38 7.67 2.61
N ILE A 102 -14.46 6.73 2.46
CA ILE A 102 -14.71 5.45 1.78
C ILE A 102 -15.72 4.57 2.53
N ARG A 103 -16.01 4.86 3.78
CA ARG A 103 -17.08 4.21 4.57
C ARG A 103 -18.48 4.67 4.17
N ASP A 104 -18.60 5.88 3.61
CA ASP A 104 -19.88 6.39 3.10
C ASP A 104 -20.21 5.70 1.76
N ARG A 105 -20.94 4.60 1.88
CA ARG A 105 -21.34 3.80 0.73
C ARG A 105 -22.13 4.59 -0.30
N ALA A 106 -23.02 5.50 0.13
CA ALA A 106 -23.87 6.26 -0.77
C ALA A 106 -23.03 7.30 -1.55
N ALA A 107 -22.11 8.00 -0.88
CA ALA A 107 -21.22 8.94 -1.53
C ALA A 107 -20.24 8.25 -2.52
N ILE A 108 -19.75 7.06 -2.18
CA ILE A 108 -18.90 6.28 -3.09
C ILE A 108 -19.71 5.78 -4.29
N ASP A 109 -20.91 5.25 -4.10
CA ASP A 109 -21.78 4.81 -5.21
C ASP A 109 -22.07 5.99 -6.17
N GLU A 110 -22.43 7.16 -5.63
CA GLU A 110 -22.66 8.35 -6.43
C GLU A 110 -21.44 8.81 -7.21
N LEU A 111 -20.25 8.77 -6.60
CA LEU A 111 -18.99 9.09 -7.27
C LEU A 111 -18.76 8.19 -8.51
N PHE A 112 -19.01 6.91 -8.38
CA PHE A 112 -18.83 5.95 -9.48
C PHE A 112 -19.98 6.00 -10.51
N ARG A 113 -21.17 6.36 -10.08
CA ARG A 113 -22.34 6.51 -10.98
C ARG A 113 -22.19 7.72 -11.91
N THR A 114 -21.61 8.80 -11.40
CA THR A 114 -21.42 10.04 -12.15
C THR A 114 -20.18 9.99 -13.04
N GLU A 115 -19.17 9.20 -12.65
CA GLU A 115 -17.91 9.11 -13.38
C GLU A 115 -17.44 7.64 -13.51
N ARG A 116 -17.13 7.22 -14.74
CA ARG A 116 -16.55 5.90 -14.97
C ARG A 116 -15.03 5.96 -14.91
N TYR A 117 -14.43 5.01 -14.22
CA TYR A 117 -12.98 4.91 -14.04
C TYR A 117 -12.41 3.74 -14.87
N ASN A 118 -11.17 3.90 -15.35
CA ASN A 118 -10.41 2.84 -16.01
C ASN A 118 -9.44 2.15 -15.05
N LEU A 119 -8.96 2.89 -14.05
CA LEU A 119 -8.05 2.37 -13.02
C LEU A 119 -8.46 2.91 -11.66
N ILE A 120 -8.54 2.03 -10.68
CA ILE A 120 -8.73 2.37 -9.27
C ILE A 120 -7.47 1.96 -8.51
N VAL A 121 -6.81 2.92 -7.86
CA VAL A 121 -5.67 2.69 -6.96
C VAL A 121 -6.15 2.91 -5.52
N HIS A 122 -6.42 1.82 -4.82
CA HIS A 122 -6.97 1.88 -3.47
C HIS A 122 -5.88 1.86 -2.40
N CYS A 123 -5.51 3.06 -1.90
CA CYS A 123 -4.49 3.28 -0.87
C CYS A 123 -5.07 3.74 0.48
N ALA A 124 -6.35 4.15 0.53
CA ALA A 124 -6.98 4.61 1.77
C ALA A 124 -7.02 3.47 2.80
N ALA A 125 -6.55 3.73 4.01
CA ALA A 125 -6.53 2.76 5.11
C ALA A 125 -6.36 3.45 6.47
N GLN A 126 -6.78 2.80 7.55
CA GLN A 126 -6.18 2.98 8.87
C GLN A 126 -4.90 2.14 8.88
N PRO A 127 -3.69 2.72 8.95
CA PRO A 127 -2.47 1.98 8.61
C PRO A 127 -1.67 1.45 9.82
N SER A 128 -2.11 1.71 11.07
CA SER A 128 -1.35 1.39 12.28
C SER A 128 -1.94 0.22 13.05
N HIS A 129 -1.14 -0.83 13.25
CA HIS A 129 -1.55 -1.95 14.09
C HIS A 129 -1.69 -1.58 15.57
N ASP A 130 -0.89 -0.63 16.10
CA ASP A 130 -1.03 -0.15 17.47
C ASP A 130 -2.33 0.64 17.63
N LYS A 131 -2.66 1.53 16.67
CA LYS A 131 -3.89 2.33 16.73
C LYS A 131 -5.15 1.49 16.58
N ALA A 132 -5.12 0.42 15.79
CA ALA A 132 -6.26 -0.48 15.60
C ALA A 132 -6.78 -1.06 16.93
N ARG A 133 -5.89 -1.32 17.89
CA ARG A 133 -6.28 -1.76 19.24
C ARG A 133 -7.20 -0.77 19.94
N ASP A 134 -6.98 0.53 19.77
CA ASP A 134 -7.74 1.58 20.44
C ASP A 134 -9.07 1.89 19.73
N ILE A 135 -9.16 1.62 18.43
CA ILE A 135 -10.30 1.94 17.57
C ILE A 135 -10.71 0.75 16.66
N PRO A 136 -10.98 -0.45 17.22
CA PRO A 136 -11.13 -1.67 16.43
C PRO A 136 -12.27 -1.62 15.41
N LEU A 137 -13.40 -1.01 15.76
CA LEU A 137 -14.55 -0.87 14.84
C LEU A 137 -14.20 0.06 13.67
N VAL A 138 -13.64 1.22 13.97
CA VAL A 138 -13.21 2.19 12.93
C VAL A 138 -12.14 1.60 12.03
N ASP A 139 -11.20 0.83 12.59
CA ASP A 139 -10.18 0.12 11.81
C ASP A 139 -10.83 -0.84 10.80
N PHE A 140 -11.78 -1.67 11.26
CA PHE A 140 -12.47 -2.63 10.40
C PHE A 140 -13.36 -1.93 9.36
N GLU A 141 -14.08 -0.89 9.74
CA GLU A 141 -14.91 -0.09 8.84
C GLU A 141 -14.07 0.54 7.72
N VAL A 142 -12.93 1.16 8.04
CA VAL A 142 -12.06 1.77 7.04
C VAL A 142 -11.43 0.71 6.15
N ASN A 143 -10.79 -0.30 6.77
CA ASN A 143 -9.95 -1.26 6.04
C ASN A 143 -10.76 -2.32 5.28
N ALA A 144 -11.81 -2.88 5.88
CA ALA A 144 -12.62 -3.94 5.27
C ALA A 144 -13.87 -3.40 4.57
N LEU A 145 -14.74 -2.69 5.29
CA LEU A 145 -16.01 -2.20 4.71
C LEU A 145 -15.76 -1.13 3.64
N GLY A 146 -14.82 -0.20 3.86
CA GLY A 146 -14.45 0.79 2.85
C GLY A 146 -13.93 0.14 1.56
N THR A 147 -13.14 -0.93 1.68
CA THR A 147 -12.67 -1.70 0.51
C THR A 147 -13.82 -2.36 -0.24
N ILE A 148 -14.78 -2.98 0.48
CA ILE A 148 -15.97 -3.60 -0.15
C ILE A 148 -16.83 -2.55 -0.86
N ASN A 149 -17.03 -1.36 -0.27
CA ASN A 149 -17.79 -0.29 -0.91
C ASN A 149 -17.18 0.09 -2.26
N LEU A 150 -15.85 0.23 -2.34
CA LEU A 150 -15.14 0.56 -3.59
C LEU A 150 -15.19 -0.59 -4.61
N LEU A 151 -14.98 -1.84 -4.16
CA LEU A 151 -15.06 -3.01 -5.04
C LEU A 151 -16.46 -3.17 -5.65
N GLU A 152 -17.51 -3.00 -4.84
CA GLU A 152 -18.88 -3.12 -5.28
C GLU A 152 -19.29 -1.98 -6.21
N ALA A 153 -18.91 -0.73 -5.92
CA ALA A 153 -19.11 0.40 -6.82
C ALA A 153 -18.37 0.21 -8.15
N THR A 154 -17.13 -0.32 -8.11
CA THR A 154 -16.38 -0.68 -9.34
C THR A 154 -17.14 -1.72 -10.15
N ARG A 155 -17.60 -2.80 -9.51
CA ARG A 155 -18.34 -3.88 -10.17
C ARG A 155 -19.61 -3.38 -10.86
N GLN A 156 -20.32 -2.45 -10.24
CA GLN A 156 -21.61 -1.94 -10.75
C GLN A 156 -21.44 -0.89 -11.85
N HIS A 157 -20.46 0.02 -11.71
CA HIS A 157 -20.37 1.22 -12.56
C HIS A 157 -19.15 1.26 -13.48
N SER A 158 -18.09 0.50 -13.17
CA SER A 158 -16.83 0.44 -13.93
C SER A 158 -16.29 -0.99 -14.01
N PRO A 159 -17.10 -1.99 -14.50
CA PRO A 159 -16.76 -3.41 -14.39
C PRO A 159 -15.49 -3.82 -15.14
N ASP A 160 -15.10 -3.07 -16.17
CA ASP A 160 -13.89 -3.32 -16.98
C ASP A 160 -12.64 -2.64 -16.38
N ALA A 161 -12.80 -1.85 -15.33
CA ALA A 161 -11.70 -1.13 -14.70
C ALA A 161 -10.71 -2.09 -14.03
N VAL A 162 -9.44 -1.70 -14.02
CA VAL A 162 -8.43 -2.34 -13.20
C VAL A 162 -8.53 -1.80 -11.78
N PHE A 163 -8.57 -2.69 -10.79
CA PHE A 163 -8.60 -2.33 -9.37
C PHE A 163 -7.33 -2.85 -8.69
N VAL A 164 -6.49 -1.96 -8.20
CA VAL A 164 -5.29 -2.32 -7.44
C VAL A 164 -5.51 -2.00 -5.97
N PHE A 165 -5.50 -3.04 -5.14
CA PHE A 165 -5.65 -2.92 -3.70
C PHE A 165 -4.28 -2.98 -3.00
N LEU A 166 -3.93 -1.92 -2.27
CA LEU A 166 -2.75 -1.89 -1.42
C LEU A 166 -3.06 -2.63 -0.10
N SER A 167 -2.75 -3.91 -0.09
CA SER A 167 -2.75 -4.79 1.07
C SER A 167 -1.44 -4.63 1.86
N THR A 168 -1.14 -5.52 2.78
CA THR A 168 0.02 -5.43 3.68
C THR A 168 0.57 -6.82 3.99
N ASN A 169 1.86 -6.90 4.32
CA ASN A 169 2.48 -8.11 4.89
C ASN A 169 1.89 -8.52 6.26
N LYS A 170 1.14 -7.64 6.93
CA LYS A 170 0.49 -7.97 8.22
C LYS A 170 -0.68 -8.94 8.07
N VAL A 171 -1.13 -9.24 6.84
CA VAL A 171 -2.09 -10.32 6.58
C VAL A 171 -1.54 -11.71 6.93
N TYR A 172 -0.21 -11.87 6.99
CA TYR A 172 0.45 -13.10 7.40
C TYR A 172 0.51 -13.27 8.93
N GLY A 173 0.09 -12.24 9.69
CA GLY A 173 0.20 -12.27 11.16
C GLY A 173 1.66 -12.47 11.59
N ASP A 174 1.87 -13.36 12.57
CA ASP A 174 3.20 -13.73 13.07
C ASP A 174 3.80 -15.00 12.43
N ALA A 175 3.14 -15.59 11.42
CA ALA A 175 3.66 -16.75 10.70
C ALA A 175 5.09 -16.56 10.15
N PRO A 176 5.50 -15.37 9.66
CA PRO A 176 6.90 -15.12 9.29
C PRO A 176 7.92 -15.32 10.41
N ASN A 177 7.53 -15.18 11.68
CA ASN A 177 8.42 -15.36 12.82
C ASN A 177 8.71 -16.83 13.16
N GLU A 178 7.99 -17.77 12.54
CA GLU A 178 8.23 -19.22 12.69
C GLU A 178 9.40 -19.72 11.84
N ILE A 179 9.84 -18.91 10.87
CA ILE A 179 10.99 -19.24 10.03
C ILE A 179 12.26 -19.14 10.89
N PRO A 180 13.13 -20.16 10.87
CA PRO A 180 14.35 -20.14 11.67
C PRO A 180 15.26 -18.97 11.32
N LEU A 181 15.63 -18.21 12.35
CA LEU A 181 16.48 -17.02 12.24
C LEU A 181 17.81 -17.22 12.97
N LYS A 182 18.88 -16.63 12.45
CA LYS A 182 20.16 -16.42 13.11
C LYS A 182 20.32 -14.97 13.52
N GLU A 183 20.84 -14.76 14.73
CA GLU A 183 21.22 -13.43 15.20
C GLU A 183 22.64 -13.13 14.71
N LEU A 184 22.79 -12.08 13.93
CA LEU A 184 24.07 -11.52 13.52
C LEU A 184 24.42 -10.30 14.39
N GLU A 185 25.56 -9.66 14.13
CA GLU A 185 26.03 -8.52 14.93
C GLU A 185 24.98 -7.39 14.97
N LYS A 186 24.40 -7.00 13.82
CA LYS A 186 23.48 -5.86 13.69
C LYS A 186 22.09 -6.22 13.17
N ARG A 187 21.82 -7.47 12.80
CA ARG A 187 20.54 -7.89 12.23
C ARG A 187 20.21 -9.33 12.53
N TYR A 188 18.92 -9.68 12.42
CA TYR A 188 18.50 -11.05 12.21
C TYR A 188 18.53 -11.40 10.73
N ASP A 189 18.77 -12.68 10.40
CA ASP A 189 18.67 -13.17 9.04
C ASP A 189 18.20 -14.63 9.01
N TYR A 190 17.70 -15.09 7.87
CA TYR A 190 17.24 -16.45 7.70
C TYR A 190 18.39 -17.46 7.76
N VAL A 191 18.12 -18.63 8.32
CA VAL A 191 19.10 -19.72 8.46
C VAL A 191 19.19 -20.55 7.18
N ARG A 192 18.02 -20.88 6.60
CA ARG A 192 17.91 -21.82 5.50
C ARG A 192 18.11 -21.13 4.16
N PRO A 193 18.85 -21.77 3.20
CA PRO A 193 19.04 -21.20 1.86
C PRO A 193 17.72 -20.96 1.10
N GLU A 194 16.72 -21.83 1.27
CA GLU A 194 15.41 -21.70 0.62
C GLU A 194 14.62 -20.48 1.07
N ASP A 195 14.91 -19.95 2.26
CA ASP A 195 14.27 -18.73 2.78
C ASP A 195 15.03 -17.46 2.38
N PHE A 196 16.19 -17.59 1.71
CA PHE A 196 17.09 -16.48 1.44
C PHE A 196 16.39 -15.29 0.74
N ASP A 197 15.53 -15.58 -0.24
CA ASP A 197 14.80 -14.54 -0.98
C ASP A 197 13.61 -13.95 -0.20
N GLY A 198 13.34 -14.48 1.00
CA GLY A 198 12.29 -13.99 1.90
C GLY A 198 10.94 -14.66 1.71
N ILE A 199 9.91 -14.01 2.22
CA ILE A 199 8.54 -14.51 2.34
C ILE A 199 7.83 -14.38 0.98
N ASP A 200 7.30 -15.48 0.47
CA ASP A 200 6.46 -15.49 -0.72
C ASP A 200 4.95 -15.52 -0.37
N GLU A 201 4.10 -15.50 -1.38
CA GLU A 201 2.64 -15.45 -1.25
C GLU A 201 2.00 -16.74 -0.77
N THR A 202 2.77 -17.83 -0.63
CA THR A 202 2.31 -19.11 -0.05
C THR A 202 2.37 -19.12 1.48
N CYS A 203 3.01 -18.12 2.08
CA CYS A 203 2.98 -17.95 3.53
C CYS A 203 1.53 -17.87 4.01
N ARG A 204 1.21 -18.70 5.02
CA ARG A 204 -0.17 -18.82 5.50
C ARG A 204 -0.69 -17.54 6.14
N ILE A 205 -1.99 -17.34 6.03
CA ILE A 205 -2.72 -16.22 6.63
C ILE A 205 -3.70 -16.66 7.73
N ASP A 206 -3.90 -17.95 7.90
CA ASP A 206 -4.72 -18.55 8.97
C ASP A 206 -3.83 -19.11 10.09
N ARG A 207 -4.45 -19.41 11.25
CA ARG A 207 -3.76 -19.98 12.43
C ARG A 207 -2.49 -19.24 12.84
N THR A 208 -2.54 -17.93 12.81
CA THR A 208 -1.45 -17.03 13.14
C THR A 208 -2.00 -15.84 13.92
N LEU A 209 -1.20 -15.26 14.80
CA LEU A 209 -1.63 -14.13 15.61
C LEU A 209 -1.56 -12.85 14.77
N HIS A 210 -2.74 -12.35 14.37
CA HIS A 210 -2.86 -11.05 13.74
C HIS A 210 -3.01 -9.95 14.80
N SER A 211 -2.56 -8.74 14.50
CA SER A 211 -3.14 -7.56 15.13
C SER A 211 -4.55 -7.33 14.57
N LEU A 212 -5.36 -6.48 15.22
CA LEU A 212 -6.68 -6.12 14.68
C LEU A 212 -6.56 -5.49 13.29
N PHE A 213 -5.55 -4.66 13.06
CA PHE A 213 -5.17 -4.14 11.74
C PHE A 213 -4.87 -5.26 10.73
N GLY A 214 -4.07 -6.25 11.12
CA GLY A 214 -3.78 -7.40 10.26
C GLY A 214 -5.04 -8.17 9.89
N ALA A 215 -5.95 -8.37 10.85
CA ALA A 215 -7.23 -9.07 10.63
C ALA A 215 -8.16 -8.29 9.69
N SER A 216 -8.33 -6.98 9.88
CA SER A 216 -9.17 -6.15 8.99
C SER A 216 -8.61 -6.08 7.57
N LYS A 217 -7.29 -5.99 7.42
CA LYS A 217 -6.62 -6.02 6.11
C LYS A 217 -6.68 -7.41 5.47
N ALA A 218 -6.59 -8.51 6.24
CA ALA A 218 -6.76 -9.86 5.73
C ALA A 218 -8.20 -10.10 5.21
N ALA A 219 -9.22 -9.60 5.92
CA ALA A 219 -10.59 -9.65 5.45
C ALA A 219 -10.73 -8.91 4.10
N ALA A 220 -10.20 -7.70 3.98
CA ALA A 220 -10.20 -6.94 2.73
C ALA A 220 -9.43 -7.64 1.60
N ASP A 221 -8.27 -8.22 1.91
CA ASP A 221 -7.41 -8.96 0.98
C ASP A 221 -8.15 -10.17 0.37
N LEU A 222 -8.79 -10.98 1.21
CA LEU A 222 -9.59 -12.14 0.77
C LEU A 222 -10.79 -11.71 -0.07
N VAL A 223 -11.52 -10.69 0.36
CA VAL A 223 -12.65 -10.17 -0.41
C VAL A 223 -12.19 -9.64 -1.77
N ALA A 224 -11.09 -8.89 -1.83
CA ALA A 224 -10.54 -8.39 -3.10
C ALA A 224 -10.15 -9.54 -4.05
N GLN A 225 -9.56 -10.62 -3.52
CA GLN A 225 -9.28 -11.83 -4.30
C GLN A 225 -10.57 -12.44 -4.88
N GLU A 226 -11.63 -12.54 -4.06
CA GLU A 226 -12.91 -13.12 -4.50
C GLU A 226 -13.59 -12.24 -5.57
N TYR A 227 -13.52 -10.91 -5.47
CA TYR A 227 -14.01 -10.05 -6.54
C TYR A 227 -13.28 -10.31 -7.86
N GLY A 228 -11.98 -10.51 -7.81
CA GLY A 228 -11.20 -10.90 -8.99
C GLY A 228 -11.54 -12.29 -9.53
N ARG A 229 -11.64 -13.29 -8.64
CA ARG A 229 -11.83 -14.70 -9.03
C ARG A 229 -13.30 -15.01 -9.37
N TYR A 230 -14.23 -14.59 -8.52
CA TYR A 230 -15.65 -14.90 -8.65
C TYR A 230 -16.32 -14.05 -9.72
N PHE A 231 -16.12 -12.72 -9.67
CA PHE A 231 -16.74 -11.80 -10.63
C PHE A 231 -15.90 -11.55 -11.90
N LYS A 232 -14.69 -12.11 -11.98
CA LYS A 232 -13.75 -11.93 -13.10
C LYS A 232 -13.33 -10.47 -13.32
N MET A 233 -13.35 -9.66 -12.26
CA MET A 233 -12.85 -8.30 -12.31
C MET A 233 -11.32 -8.27 -12.34
N ASN A 234 -10.75 -7.24 -12.95
CA ASN A 234 -9.30 -7.04 -13.05
C ASN A 234 -8.72 -6.53 -11.71
N VAL A 235 -8.83 -7.32 -10.64
CA VAL A 235 -8.37 -6.96 -9.30
C VAL A 235 -6.99 -7.54 -9.03
N GLY A 236 -6.02 -6.68 -8.66
CA GLY A 236 -4.71 -7.06 -8.16
C GLY A 236 -4.53 -6.69 -6.70
N ILE A 237 -3.94 -7.58 -5.91
CA ILE A 237 -3.72 -7.40 -4.48
C ILE A 237 -2.22 -7.31 -4.21
N PHE A 238 -1.75 -6.17 -3.71
CA PHE A 238 -0.34 -5.91 -3.43
C PHE A 238 -0.10 -5.88 -1.93
N ARG A 239 0.49 -6.95 -1.40
CA ARG A 239 0.87 -7.07 0.02
C ARG A 239 2.18 -6.32 0.26
N GLY A 240 2.05 -5.08 0.69
CA GLY A 240 3.18 -4.19 0.90
C GLY A 240 4.06 -4.57 2.08
N GLY A 241 5.38 -4.51 1.90
CA GLY A 241 6.37 -4.45 2.97
C GLY A 241 6.43 -3.05 3.59
N CYS A 242 7.61 -2.52 3.89
CA CYS A 242 7.74 -1.12 4.32
C CYS A 242 7.74 -0.17 3.12
N LEU A 243 6.55 0.35 2.78
CA LEU A 243 6.41 1.37 1.76
C LEU A 243 6.94 2.70 2.29
N THR A 244 7.83 3.36 1.56
CA THR A 244 8.53 4.56 2.03
C THR A 244 8.77 5.57 0.90
N GLY A 245 9.18 6.78 1.27
CA GLY A 245 9.46 7.84 0.30
C GLY A 245 9.34 9.24 0.90
N PRO A 246 9.67 10.28 0.12
CA PRO A 246 9.78 11.66 0.60
C PRO A 246 8.44 12.29 1.04
N SER A 247 7.31 11.80 0.52
CA SER A 247 5.97 12.32 0.85
C SER A 247 5.33 11.63 2.06
N HIS A 248 6.08 10.86 2.85
CA HIS A 248 5.55 10.16 4.00
C HIS A 248 5.47 11.06 5.24
N SER A 249 4.25 11.34 5.74
CA SER A 249 4.04 11.93 7.06
C SER A 249 4.32 10.88 8.15
N GLY A 250 5.61 10.60 8.40
CA GLY A 250 6.05 9.61 9.39
C GLY A 250 5.71 10.02 10.81
N VAL A 251 5.16 9.07 11.58
CA VAL A 251 4.85 9.21 13.02
C VAL A 251 5.36 7.99 13.76
N GLU A 252 5.49 8.07 15.09
CA GLU A 252 6.04 6.97 15.91
C GLU A 252 5.32 5.62 15.66
N LEU A 253 4.01 5.68 15.45
CA LEU A 253 3.19 4.48 15.24
C LEU A 253 3.12 3.99 13.78
N HIS A 254 3.66 4.77 12.81
CA HIS A 254 3.62 4.38 11.40
C HIS A 254 4.62 5.15 10.53
N GLY A 255 5.38 4.41 9.71
CA GLY A 255 6.36 4.98 8.77
C GLY A 255 7.75 5.14 9.38
N PHE A 256 8.34 4.01 9.81
CA PHE A 256 9.53 3.99 10.65
C PHE A 256 10.71 4.78 10.06
N LEU A 257 11.06 4.61 8.76
CA LEU A 257 12.20 5.36 8.18
C LEU A 257 11.97 6.87 8.18
N SER A 258 10.79 7.32 7.75
CA SER A 258 10.48 8.75 7.72
C SER A 258 10.44 9.36 9.13
N TYR A 259 9.90 8.62 10.11
CA TYR A 259 9.91 9.06 11.50
C TYR A 259 11.30 9.06 12.09
N LEU A 260 12.12 8.03 11.81
CA LEU A 260 13.50 7.93 12.27
C LEU A 260 14.35 9.11 11.75
N VAL A 261 14.24 9.44 10.44
CA VAL A 261 14.89 10.62 9.85
C VAL A 261 14.42 11.90 10.51
N LYS A 262 13.10 12.07 10.69
CA LYS A 262 12.52 13.26 11.33
C LYS A 262 13.07 13.48 12.73
N VAL A 263 13.09 12.42 13.57
CA VAL A 263 13.61 12.51 14.95
C VAL A 263 15.10 12.82 14.96
N THR A 264 15.89 12.19 14.09
CA THR A 264 17.33 12.48 13.96
C THR A 264 17.59 13.94 13.62
N LEU A 265 16.86 14.48 12.62
CA LEU A 265 17.06 15.85 12.18
C LEU A 265 16.58 16.90 13.18
N SER A 266 15.51 16.61 13.93
CA SER A 266 14.96 17.52 14.95
C SER A 266 15.63 17.42 16.33
N GLY A 267 16.50 16.42 16.56
CA GLY A 267 17.19 16.23 17.85
C GLY A 267 16.30 15.59 18.94
N GLY A 268 15.18 14.98 18.55
CA GLY A 268 14.31 14.25 19.48
C GLY A 268 14.89 12.91 19.92
N THR A 269 14.15 12.18 20.77
CA THR A 269 14.52 10.83 21.21
C THR A 269 13.66 9.78 20.52
N TYR A 270 14.30 8.79 19.90
CA TYR A 270 13.64 7.65 19.25
C TYR A 270 13.56 6.45 20.20
N SER A 271 12.41 5.76 20.24
CA SER A 271 12.28 4.51 21.01
C SER A 271 12.43 3.30 20.09
N VAL A 272 13.44 2.46 20.37
CA VAL A 272 13.68 1.19 19.68
C VAL A 272 13.03 0.07 20.50
N PHE A 273 12.05 -0.62 19.91
CA PHE A 273 11.24 -1.64 20.60
C PHE A 273 11.70 -3.06 20.24
N GLY A 274 12.06 -3.83 21.25
CA GLY A 274 12.35 -5.25 21.18
C GLY A 274 13.50 -5.66 20.25
N TYR A 275 13.74 -6.94 20.22
CA TYR A 275 14.66 -7.63 19.32
C TYR A 275 16.08 -7.03 19.26
N LYS A 276 16.51 -6.36 20.31
CA LYS A 276 17.81 -5.66 20.43
C LYS A 276 18.07 -4.62 19.32
N GLY A 277 16.99 -4.13 18.66
CA GLY A 277 17.12 -3.26 17.48
C GLY A 277 17.60 -3.96 16.22
N LYS A 278 17.66 -5.28 16.20
CA LYS A 278 18.16 -6.10 15.08
C LYS A 278 17.04 -6.57 14.13
N GLN A 279 15.80 -6.18 14.38
CA GLN A 279 14.65 -6.52 13.51
C GLN A 279 14.84 -5.94 12.12
N VAL A 280 14.54 -6.77 11.10
CA VAL A 280 14.79 -6.46 9.69
C VAL A 280 13.49 -6.19 8.94
N ARG A 281 13.50 -5.16 8.12
CA ARG A 281 12.44 -4.83 7.16
C ARG A 281 13.03 -4.53 5.80
N ASP A 282 12.33 -4.94 4.76
CA ASP A 282 12.61 -4.49 3.42
C ASP A 282 11.81 -3.22 3.09
N ASN A 283 12.44 -2.31 2.37
CA ASN A 283 11.90 -0.98 2.12
C ASN A 283 11.80 -0.74 0.61
N ILE A 284 10.61 -0.36 0.15
CA ILE A 284 10.38 -0.01 -1.25
C ILE A 284 9.94 1.44 -1.37
N HIS A 285 10.53 2.14 -2.34
CA HIS A 285 10.17 3.52 -2.63
C HIS A 285 8.78 3.62 -3.27
N SER A 286 8.01 4.65 -2.92
CA SER A 286 6.69 4.93 -3.49
C SER A 286 6.67 4.93 -5.01
N HIS A 287 7.73 5.44 -5.64
CA HIS A 287 7.91 5.42 -7.09
C HIS A 287 7.88 3.99 -7.67
N ASP A 288 8.62 3.05 -7.09
CA ASP A 288 8.69 1.68 -7.59
C ASP A 288 7.38 0.91 -7.32
N VAL A 289 6.63 1.28 -6.26
CA VAL A 289 5.27 0.78 -6.02
C VAL A 289 4.32 1.24 -7.13
N VAL A 290 4.35 2.53 -7.48
CA VAL A 290 3.48 3.07 -8.52
C VAL A 290 3.82 2.49 -9.89
N ARG A 291 5.09 2.24 -10.18
CA ARG A 291 5.50 1.52 -11.37
C ARG A 291 4.98 0.08 -11.42
N ALA A 292 4.93 -0.60 -10.27
CA ALA A 292 4.30 -1.94 -10.20
C ALA A 292 2.78 -1.87 -10.46
N ILE A 293 2.12 -0.81 -9.98
CA ILE A 293 0.70 -0.56 -10.29
C ILE A 293 0.49 -0.34 -11.79
N GLU A 294 1.35 0.44 -12.43
CA GLU A 294 1.30 0.70 -13.89
C GLU A 294 1.49 -0.58 -14.70
N GLU A 295 2.48 -1.42 -14.36
CA GLU A 295 2.71 -2.71 -15.03
C GLU A 295 1.51 -3.66 -14.89
N PHE A 296 0.94 -3.74 -13.68
CA PHE A 296 -0.27 -4.54 -13.47
C PHE A 296 -1.46 -3.97 -14.26
N ALA A 297 -1.64 -2.66 -14.28
CA ALA A 297 -2.74 -2.02 -15.00
C ALA A 297 -2.65 -2.25 -16.52
N ALA A 298 -1.44 -2.32 -17.06
CA ALA A 298 -1.22 -2.61 -18.48
C ALA A 298 -1.51 -4.07 -18.87
N ASN A 299 -1.34 -5.02 -17.94
CA ASN A 299 -1.60 -6.45 -18.18
C ASN A 299 -2.18 -7.10 -16.91
N PRO A 300 -3.44 -6.83 -16.58
CA PRO A 300 -4.04 -7.29 -15.33
C PRO A 300 -4.22 -8.82 -15.28
N ARG A 301 -4.05 -9.38 -14.09
CA ARG A 301 -4.27 -10.78 -13.77
C ARG A 301 -5.32 -10.89 -12.68
N PRO A 302 -6.58 -11.24 -13.00
CA PRO A 302 -7.71 -11.18 -12.09
C PRO A 302 -7.51 -12.00 -10.81
N GLY A 303 -7.63 -11.34 -9.64
CA GLY A 303 -7.54 -11.98 -8.33
C GLY A 303 -6.15 -12.44 -7.91
N GLU A 304 -5.09 -11.96 -8.60
CA GLU A 304 -3.72 -12.30 -8.27
C GLU A 304 -3.18 -11.47 -7.11
N VAL A 305 -2.43 -12.17 -6.25
CA VAL A 305 -1.77 -11.60 -5.06
C VAL A 305 -0.28 -11.52 -5.31
N TYR A 306 0.33 -10.41 -4.90
CA TYR A 306 1.77 -10.18 -4.98
C TYR A 306 2.32 -9.59 -3.70
N ASN A 307 3.41 -10.13 -3.20
CA ASN A 307 4.24 -9.42 -2.25
C ASN A 307 4.98 -8.29 -2.96
N LEU A 308 4.94 -7.10 -2.38
CA LEU A 308 5.57 -5.92 -2.94
C LEU A 308 6.37 -5.17 -1.87
N GLY A 309 7.66 -5.33 -1.89
CA GLY A 309 8.60 -4.72 -0.96
C GLY A 309 9.93 -4.40 -1.63
N GLY A 310 10.92 -4.12 -0.81
CA GLY A 310 12.28 -3.83 -1.29
C GLY A 310 13.13 -5.06 -1.57
N GLY A 311 12.64 -6.25 -1.19
CA GLY A 311 13.42 -7.47 -1.30
C GLY A 311 14.69 -7.46 -0.44
N ARG A 312 15.55 -8.44 -0.69
CA ARG A 312 16.81 -8.61 0.06
C ARG A 312 17.73 -7.39 -0.03
N GLU A 313 17.88 -6.82 -1.21
CA GLU A 313 18.80 -5.71 -1.47
C GLU A 313 18.43 -4.43 -0.72
N ASN A 314 17.14 -4.18 -0.54
CA ASN A 314 16.62 -3.03 0.20
C ASN A 314 16.16 -3.38 1.63
N SER A 315 16.68 -4.49 2.19
CA SER A 315 16.42 -4.87 3.57
C SER A 315 17.43 -4.20 4.52
N VAL A 316 16.94 -3.73 5.65
CA VAL A 316 17.75 -3.05 6.66
C VAL A 316 17.22 -3.34 8.06
N SER A 317 18.11 -3.54 9.04
CA SER A 317 17.71 -3.58 10.45
C SER A 317 17.56 -2.18 11.02
N MET A 318 17.00 -2.08 12.23
CA MET A 318 16.90 -0.79 12.92
C MET A 318 18.29 -0.22 13.23
N LEU A 319 19.25 -1.04 13.70
CA LEU A 319 20.61 -0.59 13.99
C LEU A 319 21.34 -0.12 12.72
N GLU A 320 21.24 -0.88 11.64
CA GLU A 320 21.80 -0.51 10.33
C GLU A 320 21.18 0.78 9.78
N ALA A 321 19.86 0.97 9.97
CA ALA A 321 19.16 2.20 9.55
C ALA A 321 19.64 3.42 10.36
N ILE A 322 19.83 3.27 11.68
CA ILE A 322 20.35 4.34 12.54
C ILE A 322 21.74 4.76 12.06
N GLU A 323 22.66 3.82 11.88
CA GLU A 323 24.02 4.13 11.42
C GLU A 323 24.02 4.86 10.08
N ARG A 324 23.21 4.36 9.13
CA ARG A 324 23.13 4.94 7.79
C ARG A 324 22.60 6.38 7.83
N ILE A 325 21.54 6.63 8.62
CA ILE A 325 21.00 7.98 8.77
C ILE A 325 22.01 8.92 9.44
N GLU A 326 22.71 8.47 10.48
CA GLU A 326 23.74 9.27 11.13
C GLU A 326 24.86 9.67 10.17
N GLN A 327 25.35 8.71 9.36
CA GLN A 327 26.39 8.96 8.35
C GLN A 327 25.91 9.98 7.29
N MET A 328 24.69 9.76 6.73
CA MET A 328 24.18 10.59 5.64
C MET A 328 23.69 11.97 6.08
N SER A 329 23.16 12.09 7.29
CA SER A 329 22.65 13.37 7.81
C SER A 329 23.72 14.23 8.49
N GLY A 330 24.81 13.61 8.96
CA GLY A 330 25.83 14.22 9.80
C GLY A 330 25.36 14.49 11.23
N LYS A 331 24.20 13.96 11.63
CA LYS A 331 23.62 14.14 12.98
C LYS A 331 23.53 12.81 13.69
N LYS A 332 23.80 12.81 15.00
CA LYS A 332 23.60 11.67 15.89
C LYS A 332 22.14 11.56 16.31
N LEU A 333 21.62 10.33 16.35
CA LEU A 333 20.29 10.03 16.88
C LEU A 333 20.36 9.82 18.39
N ASN A 334 19.54 10.53 19.13
CA ASN A 334 19.26 10.16 20.52
C ASN A 334 18.22 9.03 20.51
N TRP A 335 18.56 7.86 21.05
CA TRP A 335 17.60 6.77 21.11
C TRP A 335 17.71 6.00 22.43
N ARG A 336 16.62 5.35 22.80
CA ARG A 336 16.54 4.46 23.94
C ARG A 336 16.01 3.09 23.50
N TYR A 337 16.51 2.05 24.11
CA TYR A 337 16.03 0.70 23.90
C TYR A 337 14.93 0.37 24.92
N LEU A 338 13.86 -0.27 24.44
CA LEU A 338 12.77 -0.83 25.22
C LEU A 338 12.69 -2.32 24.91
N ASP A 339 12.76 -3.17 25.94
CA ASP A 339 12.86 -4.63 25.76
C ASP A 339 11.55 -5.25 25.23
N GLU A 340 10.43 -4.58 25.49
CA GLU A 340 9.12 -5.02 25.01
C GLU A 340 9.00 -4.81 23.49
N ALA A 341 8.76 -5.92 22.77
CA ALA A 341 8.44 -5.87 21.34
C ALA A 341 6.99 -5.46 21.09
N ARG A 342 6.72 -4.81 19.96
CA ARG A 342 5.34 -4.49 19.56
C ARG A 342 4.59 -5.78 19.18
N LYS A 343 3.35 -5.93 19.64
CA LYS A 343 2.50 -7.08 19.31
C LYS A 343 2.23 -7.14 17.80
N GLY A 344 2.38 -8.32 17.21
CA GLY A 344 2.19 -8.53 15.76
C GLY A 344 3.31 -7.96 14.90
N ASP A 345 4.48 -7.66 15.49
CA ASP A 345 5.64 -7.25 14.72
C ASP A 345 6.49 -8.44 14.26
N HIS A 346 7.13 -8.30 13.10
CA HIS A 346 8.02 -9.32 12.55
C HIS A 346 9.45 -9.13 13.10
N ILE A 347 10.16 -10.24 13.34
CA ILE A 347 11.59 -10.19 13.69
C ILE A 347 12.40 -9.94 12.43
N CYS A 348 12.14 -10.71 11.37
CA CYS A 348 12.73 -10.52 10.06
C CYS A 348 11.65 -10.67 8.99
N TYR A 349 11.44 -9.63 8.19
CA TYR A 349 10.54 -9.71 7.06
C TYR A 349 11.21 -9.11 5.81
N ILE A 350 11.36 -9.95 4.81
CA ILE A 350 11.86 -9.60 3.48
C ILE A 350 10.85 -10.15 2.48
N SER A 351 10.34 -9.32 1.59
CA SER A 351 9.40 -9.73 0.55
C SER A 351 10.12 -10.51 -0.54
N ASN A 352 9.66 -11.71 -0.85
CA ASN A 352 10.07 -12.40 -2.07
C ASN A 352 9.32 -11.79 -3.27
N LEU A 353 10.05 -11.21 -4.18
CA LEU A 353 9.51 -10.53 -5.36
C LEU A 353 9.46 -11.44 -6.60
N GLY A 354 9.80 -12.70 -6.46
CA GLY A 354 9.96 -13.64 -7.57
C GLY A 354 8.70 -13.81 -8.41
N LYS A 355 7.52 -13.89 -7.78
CA LYS A 355 6.25 -14.00 -8.49
C LYS A 355 5.95 -12.76 -9.32
N PHE A 356 6.09 -11.56 -8.74
CA PHE A 356 5.85 -10.31 -9.45
C PHE A 356 6.80 -10.15 -10.64
N LYS A 357 8.10 -10.37 -10.43
CA LYS A 357 9.12 -10.29 -11.50
C LYS A 357 8.90 -11.30 -12.62
N ARG A 358 8.39 -12.51 -12.33
CA ARG A 358 8.03 -13.49 -13.39
C ARG A 358 6.84 -13.04 -14.22
N HIS A 359 5.83 -12.41 -13.60
CA HIS A 359 4.63 -11.95 -14.30
C HIS A 359 4.86 -10.62 -15.04
N TYR A 360 5.77 -9.77 -14.52
CA TYR A 360 6.09 -8.44 -15.03
C TYR A 360 7.60 -8.26 -15.15
N PRO A 361 8.27 -8.91 -16.12
CA PRO A 361 9.74 -8.98 -16.20
C PRO A 361 10.40 -7.63 -16.51
N THR A 362 9.66 -6.66 -17.02
CA THR A 362 10.11 -5.28 -17.26
C THR A 362 10.22 -4.45 -15.97
N TRP A 363 9.48 -4.86 -14.94
CA TRP A 363 9.53 -4.17 -13.66
C TRP A 363 10.79 -4.51 -12.86
N LYS A 364 11.39 -3.50 -12.30
CA LYS A 364 12.51 -3.61 -11.36
C LYS A 364 12.49 -2.49 -10.34
N ILE A 365 13.12 -2.73 -9.19
CA ILE A 365 13.42 -1.68 -8.22
C ILE A 365 14.44 -0.74 -8.83
N THR A 366 14.14 0.56 -8.80
CA THR A 366 15.00 1.62 -9.34
C THR A 366 15.58 2.51 -8.26
N ARG A 367 15.01 2.48 -7.04
CA ARG A 367 15.45 3.25 -5.88
C ARG A 367 16.02 2.31 -4.82
N GLY A 368 17.35 2.30 -4.69
CA GLY A 368 18.04 1.59 -3.63
C GLY A 368 17.92 2.28 -2.28
N LEU A 369 18.36 1.63 -1.21
CA LEU A 369 18.28 2.17 0.15
C LEU A 369 18.93 3.55 0.30
N ASP A 370 20.08 3.78 -0.30
CA ASP A 370 20.76 5.09 -0.22
C ASP A 370 19.92 6.21 -0.82
N SER A 371 19.37 5.98 -2.02
CA SER A 371 18.47 6.93 -2.67
C SER A 371 17.22 7.21 -1.81
N ILE A 372 16.65 6.16 -1.18
CA ILE A 372 15.51 6.29 -0.26
C ILE A 372 15.86 7.20 0.92
N PHE A 373 17.00 6.96 1.57
CA PHE A 373 17.44 7.80 2.69
C PHE A 373 17.72 9.24 2.27
N GLU A 374 18.44 9.46 1.16
CA GLU A 374 18.74 10.78 0.63
C GLU A 374 17.48 11.59 0.37
N GLU A 375 16.50 11.01 -0.33
CA GLU A 375 15.25 11.68 -0.66
C GLU A 375 14.42 12.01 0.58
N ILE A 376 14.34 11.11 1.57
CA ILE A 376 13.63 11.37 2.83
C ILE A 376 14.34 12.46 3.64
N ILE A 377 15.68 12.41 3.76
CA ILE A 377 16.47 13.43 4.46
C ILE A 377 16.27 14.81 3.81
N ALA A 378 16.34 14.87 2.48
CA ALA A 378 16.14 16.11 1.73
C ALA A 378 14.72 16.68 1.93
N SER A 379 13.69 15.81 1.91
CA SER A 379 12.30 16.20 2.14
C SER A 379 12.09 16.73 3.56
N GLN A 380 12.59 16.00 4.58
CA GLN A 380 12.45 16.41 5.99
C GLN A 380 13.20 17.71 6.29
N ARG A 381 14.38 17.95 5.70
CA ARG A 381 15.10 19.22 5.84
C ARG A 381 14.29 20.41 5.28
N LYS A 382 13.48 20.21 4.23
CA LYS A 382 12.58 21.25 3.69
C LYS A 382 11.38 21.53 4.60
N GLN A 383 10.86 20.49 5.26
CA GLN A 383 9.70 20.62 6.15
C GLN A 383 10.05 21.21 7.52
N LEU A 384 11.31 21.11 7.95
CA LEU A 384 11.80 21.65 9.23
C LEU A 384 12.30 23.12 9.15
N LYS A 385 12.39 23.67 7.92
CA LYS A 385 12.65 25.11 7.66
C LYS A 385 11.34 25.89 7.65
#